data_986d2e9daff0b28e760b8e300dfafc2c
#
_entry.id   986d2e9daff0b28e760b8e300dfafc2c
#
_cell.length_a   1.000
_cell.length_b   1.000
_cell.length_c   1.000
_cell.angle_alpha   90.00
_cell.angle_beta   90.00
_cell.angle_gamma   90.00
#
_symmetry.space_group_name_H-M   'P 1'
#
loop_
_entity.id
_entity.type
_entity.pdbx_description
1 polymer ?
#
loop_
_entity_poly.entity_id
_entity_poly.type
_entity_poly.pdbx_seq_one_letter_code
_entity_poly.pdbx_strand_id
1 'polypeptide(L)'
;MYNKIKKDKKKLQKYAHEIIPGLSGLLGKRPEMYLPGGNWPTYYKKAKGITIWGIDKKKYLDFTMVVIGTSVLGYSDKDINFAAINAIKSGSMTTLNPLEDVELAEELLKIHSWAG
;
A
#
# COMPACT_ATOMS: atom_id res chain seq x y z
N MET A 1 -8.02 -23.17 9.17
CA MET A 1 -7.10 -22.54 10.14
C MET A 1 -7.09 -21.00 9.98
N TYR A 2 -6.76 -20.47 8.83
CA TYR A 2 -6.71 -19.02 8.57
C TYR A 2 -7.96 -18.24 9.01
N ASN A 3 -9.17 -18.70 8.67
CA ASN A 3 -10.42 -18.03 9.02
C ASN A 3 -10.64 -17.84 10.54
N LYS A 4 -10.05 -18.69 11.37
CA LYS A 4 -10.13 -18.59 12.83
C LYS A 4 -9.14 -17.59 13.42
N ILE A 5 -8.02 -17.35 12.76
CA ILE A 5 -6.93 -16.50 13.28
C ILE A 5 -6.89 -15.10 12.66
N LYS A 6 -7.53 -14.86 11.49
CA LYS A 6 -7.44 -13.60 10.73
C LYS A 6 -7.92 -12.34 11.47
N LYS A 7 -8.57 -12.49 12.62
CA LYS A 7 -9.02 -11.37 13.46
C LYS A 7 -8.12 -11.15 14.69
N ASP A 8 -7.20 -12.09 14.96
CA ASP A 8 -6.28 -12.03 16.09
C ASP A 8 -4.89 -11.64 15.56
N LYS A 9 -4.46 -10.42 15.87
CA LYS A 9 -3.20 -9.87 15.34
C LYS A 9 -1.96 -10.69 15.70
N LYS A 10 -1.90 -11.23 16.94
CA LYS A 10 -0.75 -12.00 17.39
C LYS A 10 -0.70 -13.38 16.73
N LYS A 11 -1.84 -14.06 16.66
CA LYS A 11 -1.93 -15.36 16.00
C LYS A 11 -1.70 -15.25 14.50
N LEU A 12 -2.22 -14.19 13.85
CA LEU A 12 -1.99 -13.95 12.44
C LEU A 12 -0.52 -13.67 12.16
N GLN A 13 0.14 -12.85 12.98
CA GLN A 13 1.57 -12.55 12.82
C GLN A 13 2.43 -13.80 13.00
N LYS A 14 2.16 -14.60 14.04
CA LYS A 14 2.87 -15.88 14.23
C LYS A 14 2.71 -16.80 13.03
N TYR A 15 1.49 -16.98 12.56
CA TYR A 15 1.21 -17.79 11.38
C TYR A 15 1.91 -17.25 10.11
N ALA A 16 1.94 -15.93 9.94
CA ALA A 16 2.64 -15.33 8.81
C ALA A 16 4.15 -15.62 8.84
N HIS A 17 4.79 -15.61 10.00
CA HIS A 17 6.19 -16.02 10.15
C HIS A 17 6.44 -17.48 9.74
N GLU A 18 5.46 -18.36 9.96
CA GLU A 18 5.57 -19.77 9.60
C GLU A 18 5.47 -20.02 8.08
N ILE A 19 4.67 -19.19 7.36
CA ILE A 19 4.36 -19.46 5.95
C ILE A 19 4.99 -18.47 4.96
N ILE A 20 5.52 -17.34 5.43
CA ILE A 20 6.13 -16.32 4.57
C ILE A 20 7.62 -16.20 4.92
N PRO A 21 8.54 -16.71 4.06
CA PRO A 21 9.97 -16.56 4.30
C PRO A 21 10.36 -15.07 4.43
N GLY A 22 11.01 -14.72 5.55
CA GLY A 22 11.41 -13.34 5.83
C GLY A 22 10.26 -12.37 6.14
N LEU A 23 9.02 -12.86 6.23
CA LEU A 23 7.78 -12.16 6.54
C LEU A 23 7.51 -10.99 5.58
N SER A 24 8.07 -9.80 5.89
CA SER A 24 8.04 -8.63 5.01
C SER A 24 9.45 -8.30 4.57
N GLY A 25 9.66 -8.16 3.26
CA GLY A 25 10.94 -7.73 2.71
C GLY A 25 11.31 -6.30 3.10
N LEU A 26 10.32 -5.49 3.50
CA LEU A 26 10.52 -4.10 3.90
C LEU A 26 10.64 -3.99 5.42
N LEU A 27 11.80 -3.54 5.91
CA LEU A 27 12.07 -3.35 7.34
C LEU A 27 11.02 -2.47 8.03
N GLY A 28 10.61 -1.37 7.39
CA GLY A 28 9.60 -0.46 7.88
C GLY A 28 8.19 -1.04 8.04
N LYS A 29 7.98 -2.30 7.66
CA LYS A 29 6.72 -3.03 7.91
C LYS A 29 6.85 -4.11 8.99
N ARG A 30 8.02 -4.25 9.59
CA ARG A 30 8.26 -5.20 10.66
C ARG A 30 7.90 -4.59 12.01
N PRO A 31 6.95 -5.18 12.76
CA PRO A 31 6.45 -4.59 14.00
C PRO A 31 7.51 -4.46 15.10
N GLU A 32 8.50 -5.33 15.12
CA GLU A 32 9.63 -5.31 16.05
C GLU A 32 10.53 -4.08 15.91
N MET A 33 10.50 -3.42 14.74
CA MET A 33 11.26 -2.20 14.50
C MET A 33 10.68 -0.97 15.20
N TYR A 34 9.39 -1.03 15.57
CA TYR A 34 8.69 0.11 16.19
C TYR A 34 8.41 -0.10 17.67
N LEU A 35 7.97 -1.28 18.04
CA LEU A 35 7.59 -1.59 19.41
C LEU A 35 7.98 -3.01 19.78
N PRO A 36 9.04 -3.19 20.59
CA PRO A 36 9.42 -4.48 21.13
C PRO A 36 8.24 -5.14 21.87
N GLY A 37 8.06 -6.44 21.68
CA GLY A 37 6.94 -7.21 22.25
C GLY A 37 5.69 -7.31 21.37
N GLY A 38 5.72 -6.77 20.14
CA GLY A 38 4.75 -7.08 19.10
C GLY A 38 3.36 -6.48 19.27
N ASN A 39 3.23 -5.34 19.99
CA ASN A 39 1.96 -4.64 20.11
C ASN A 39 1.69 -3.65 18.97
N TRP A 40 2.66 -3.46 18.06
CA TRP A 40 2.48 -2.66 16.86
C TRP A 40 1.43 -3.28 15.92
N PRO A 41 0.54 -2.49 15.30
CA PRO A 41 -0.40 -3.01 14.32
C PRO A 41 0.34 -3.48 13.06
N THR A 42 0.23 -4.76 12.74
CA THR A 42 0.96 -5.37 11.62
C THR A 42 0.13 -5.42 10.35
N TYR A 43 -1.17 -5.68 10.49
CA TYR A 43 -2.07 -5.89 9.36
C TYR A 43 -3.24 -4.90 9.40
N TYR A 44 -3.54 -4.35 8.23
CA TYR A 44 -4.68 -3.46 8.06
C TYR A 44 -5.81 -4.13 7.26
N LYS A 45 -7.01 -3.60 7.42
CA LYS A 45 -8.19 -4.00 6.66
C LYS A 45 -8.59 -2.96 5.63
N LYS A 46 -8.37 -1.68 5.93
CA LYS A 46 -8.77 -0.53 5.10
C LYS A 46 -7.86 0.65 5.41
N ALA A 47 -7.62 1.47 4.41
CA ALA A 47 -6.97 2.77 4.57
C ALA A 47 -7.70 3.81 3.72
N LYS A 48 -7.79 5.07 4.21
CA LYS A 48 -8.34 6.21 3.46
C LYS A 48 -7.78 7.51 4.03
N GLY A 49 -7.32 8.41 3.15
CA GLY A 49 -6.60 9.62 3.56
C GLY A 49 -5.40 9.24 4.40
N ILE A 50 -5.30 9.74 5.62
CA ILE A 50 -4.24 9.40 6.58
C ILE A 50 -4.68 8.33 7.59
N THR A 51 -5.88 7.78 7.47
CA THR A 51 -6.43 6.85 8.46
C THR A 51 -6.30 5.42 7.99
N ILE A 52 -5.77 4.57 8.87
CA ILE A 52 -5.67 3.13 8.69
C ILE A 52 -6.57 2.42 9.70
N TRP A 53 -7.33 1.44 9.26
CA TRP A 53 -8.13 0.55 10.12
C TRP A 53 -7.44 -0.80 10.22
N GLY A 54 -6.98 -1.14 11.41
CA GLY A 54 -6.39 -2.45 11.71
C GLY A 54 -7.42 -3.59 11.66
N ILE A 55 -6.91 -4.81 11.61
CA ILE A 55 -7.75 -6.02 11.74
C ILE A 55 -8.40 -6.13 13.12
N ASP A 56 -7.84 -5.47 14.13
CA ASP A 56 -8.34 -5.33 15.50
C ASP A 56 -9.47 -4.28 15.62
N LYS A 57 -9.95 -3.73 14.49
CA LYS A 57 -10.96 -2.68 14.36
C LYS A 57 -10.55 -1.32 14.93
N LYS A 58 -9.32 -1.14 15.36
CA LYS A 58 -8.80 0.17 15.80
C LYS A 58 -8.49 1.05 14.61
N LYS A 59 -8.60 2.36 14.83
CA LYS A 59 -8.15 3.40 13.90
C LYS A 59 -6.78 3.88 14.29
N TYR A 60 -5.93 4.06 13.30
CA TYR A 60 -4.59 4.62 13.45
C TYR A 60 -4.44 5.79 12.47
N LEU A 61 -3.76 6.83 12.88
CA LEU A 61 -3.34 7.90 11.99
C LEU A 61 -1.92 7.61 11.51
N ASP A 62 -1.72 7.65 10.22
CA ASP A 62 -0.42 7.43 9.61
C ASP A 62 0.28 8.78 9.40
N PHE A 63 1.25 9.08 10.25
CA PHE A 63 2.14 10.22 10.15
C PHE A 63 3.51 9.86 9.59
N THR A 64 3.68 8.64 9.11
CA THR A 64 4.87 8.24 8.39
C THR A 64 4.85 8.85 6.98
N MET A 65 5.94 8.72 6.25
CA MET A 65 6.03 9.24 4.87
C MET A 65 5.13 8.48 3.87
N VAL A 66 4.01 7.96 4.33
CA VAL A 66 2.99 7.22 3.58
C VAL A 66 3.64 6.29 2.55
N VAL A 67 4.36 5.27 3.06
CA VAL A 67 5.12 4.32 2.26
C VAL A 67 6.16 5.03 1.36
N ILE A 68 7.06 5.80 1.99
CA ILE A 68 8.19 6.48 1.30
C ILE A 68 7.69 7.44 0.20
N GLY A 69 6.66 8.23 0.51
CA GLY A 69 6.15 9.26 -0.39
C GLY A 69 5.31 8.78 -1.58
N THR A 70 4.97 7.49 -1.64
CA THR A 70 4.20 6.95 -2.77
C THR A 70 2.72 7.33 -2.77
N SER A 71 2.17 7.76 -1.65
CA SER A 71 0.75 8.11 -1.53
C SER A 71 0.56 9.52 -1.01
N VAL A 72 1.22 10.50 -1.64
CA VAL A 72 1.19 11.91 -1.22
C VAL A 72 -0.21 12.52 -1.16
N LEU A 73 -1.18 11.99 -1.91
CA LEU A 73 -2.60 12.36 -1.88
C LEU A 73 -3.38 11.64 -0.77
N GLY A 74 -2.70 10.79 -0.02
CA GLY A 74 -3.31 9.91 0.97
C GLY A 74 -3.82 8.60 0.38
N TYR A 75 -4.22 7.69 1.27
CA TYR A 75 -4.72 6.37 0.88
C TYR A 75 -6.08 6.47 0.20
N SER A 76 -6.27 5.67 -0.84
CA SER A 76 -7.56 5.49 -1.51
C SER A 76 -8.16 6.81 -2.00
N ASP A 77 -7.33 7.64 -2.62
CA ASP A 77 -7.79 8.84 -3.31
C ASP A 77 -8.78 8.46 -4.40
N LYS A 78 -9.87 9.25 -4.53
CA LYS A 78 -11.00 8.91 -5.40
C LYS A 78 -10.64 9.00 -6.88
N ASP A 79 -9.83 9.99 -7.26
CA ASP A 79 -9.53 10.26 -8.67
C ASP A 79 -8.48 9.27 -9.17
N ILE A 80 -7.48 8.96 -8.34
CA ILE A 80 -6.50 7.90 -8.60
C ILE A 80 -7.18 6.53 -8.69
N ASN A 81 -8.09 6.21 -7.76
CA ASN A 81 -8.82 4.95 -7.81
C ASN A 81 -9.68 4.85 -9.07
N PHE A 82 -10.33 5.93 -9.49
CA PHE A 82 -11.15 5.95 -10.70
C PHE A 82 -10.30 5.69 -11.95
N ALA A 83 -9.18 6.38 -12.09
CA ALA A 83 -8.24 6.18 -13.20
C ALA A 83 -7.71 4.74 -13.23
N ALA A 84 -7.25 4.22 -12.09
CA ALA A 84 -6.73 2.86 -12.00
C ALA A 84 -7.79 1.79 -12.32
N ILE A 85 -9.03 1.94 -11.85
CA ILE A 85 -10.13 1.02 -12.16
C ILE A 85 -10.44 1.02 -13.65
N ASN A 86 -10.44 2.19 -14.30
CA ASN A 86 -10.68 2.29 -15.73
C ASN A 86 -9.55 1.64 -16.54
N ALA A 87 -8.29 1.90 -16.18
CA ALA A 87 -7.15 1.24 -16.82
C ALA A 87 -7.22 -0.29 -16.70
N ILE A 88 -7.56 -0.81 -15.52
CA ILE A 88 -7.74 -2.26 -15.31
C ILE A 88 -8.86 -2.82 -16.19
N LYS A 89 -10.00 -2.11 -16.30
CA LYS A 89 -11.13 -2.53 -17.15
C LYS A 89 -10.79 -2.51 -18.63
N SER A 90 -9.94 -1.60 -19.08
CA SER A 90 -9.48 -1.51 -20.47
C SER A 90 -8.46 -2.58 -20.83
N GLY A 91 -7.94 -3.28 -19.84
CA GLY A 91 -6.89 -4.29 -20.00
C GLY A 91 -5.51 -3.67 -19.77
N SER A 92 -4.86 -4.12 -18.70
CA SER A 92 -3.50 -3.72 -18.36
C SER A 92 -2.49 -4.80 -18.79
N MET A 93 -1.21 -4.41 -18.90
CA MET A 93 -0.09 -5.32 -19.21
C MET A 93 -0.26 -6.09 -20.52
N THR A 94 -0.70 -5.39 -21.56
CA THR A 94 -0.82 -5.96 -22.92
C THR A 94 0.54 -6.09 -23.60
N THR A 95 0.58 -6.75 -24.77
CA THR A 95 1.79 -6.81 -25.60
C THR A 95 2.14 -5.46 -26.25
N LEU A 96 1.16 -4.57 -26.41
CA LEU A 96 1.36 -3.22 -26.92
C LEU A 96 1.55 -2.23 -25.77
N ASN A 97 2.25 -1.13 -26.06
CA ASN A 97 2.43 -0.06 -25.09
C ASN A 97 1.14 0.74 -24.87
N PRO A 98 0.83 1.18 -23.66
CA PRO A 98 -0.31 2.04 -23.38
C PRO A 98 -0.07 3.46 -23.87
N LEU A 99 -1.14 4.17 -24.22
CA LEU A 99 -1.05 5.59 -24.61
C LEU A 99 -0.63 6.49 -23.45
N GLU A 100 -0.95 6.10 -22.24
CA GLU A 100 -0.62 6.77 -21.00
C GLU A 100 0.88 7.01 -20.81
N ASP A 101 1.74 6.16 -21.39
CA ASP A 101 3.20 6.37 -21.37
C ASP A 101 3.58 7.67 -22.08
N VAL A 102 2.95 7.95 -23.24
CA VAL A 102 3.19 9.18 -24.01
C VAL A 102 2.58 10.37 -23.31
N GLU A 103 1.35 10.25 -22.82
CA GLU A 103 0.65 11.31 -22.09
C GLU A 103 1.43 11.74 -20.84
N LEU A 104 1.93 10.77 -20.07
CA LEU A 104 2.77 11.04 -18.91
C LEU A 104 4.07 11.77 -19.30
N ALA A 105 4.73 11.33 -20.36
CA ALA A 105 5.95 11.96 -20.85
C ALA A 105 5.70 13.43 -21.26
N GLU A 106 4.61 13.70 -21.97
CA GLU A 106 4.22 15.05 -22.35
C GLU A 106 3.96 15.96 -21.14
N GLU A 107 3.24 15.47 -20.11
CA GLU A 107 3.00 16.22 -18.88
C GLU A 107 4.29 16.50 -18.11
N LEU A 108 5.19 15.53 -18.05
CA LEU A 108 6.50 15.73 -17.41
C LEU A 108 7.36 16.76 -18.14
N LEU A 109 7.35 16.76 -19.47
CA LEU A 109 8.09 17.74 -20.27
C LEU A 109 7.53 19.17 -20.13
N LYS A 110 6.22 19.34 -19.92
CA LYS A 110 5.63 20.66 -19.62
C LYS A 110 6.18 21.23 -18.31
N ILE A 111 6.41 20.38 -17.32
CA ILE A 111 6.93 20.79 -16.01
C ILE A 111 8.46 20.91 -16.03
N HIS A 112 9.13 20.03 -16.74
CA HIS A 112 10.58 19.88 -16.80
C HIS A 112 11.09 20.05 -18.24
N SER A 113 10.93 21.25 -18.82
CA SER A 113 11.28 21.56 -20.23
C SER A 113 12.75 21.27 -20.59
N TRP A 114 13.63 21.10 -19.60
CA TRP A 114 15.04 20.75 -19.76
C TRP A 114 15.31 19.25 -19.95
N ALA A 115 14.32 18.40 -19.76
CA ALA A 115 14.48 16.93 -19.71
C ALA A 115 14.30 16.24 -21.07
N GLY A 116 14.18 16.98 -22.17
CA GLY A 116 14.02 16.46 -23.54
C GLY A 116 15.33 16.25 -24.26
#